data_c363d2b818431d066c4b821d84bfc377
#
_entry.id   c363d2b818431d066c4b821d84bfc377
#
_cell.length_a   1.000
_cell.length_b   1.000
_cell.length_c   1.000
_cell.angle_alpha   90.00
_cell.angle_beta   90.00
_cell.angle_gamma   90.00
#
_symmetry.space_group_name_H-M   'P 1'
#
loop_
_entity.id
_entity.type
_entity.pdbx_description
1 polymer ?
#
loop_
_entity_poly.entity_id
_entity_poly.type
_entity_poly.pdbx_seq_one_letter_code
_entity_poly.pdbx_strand_id
1 'polypeptide(L)'
;MRNYRFVYAAVLLLAIAAVAAAAQPNFTGTWKMNPSKSDFGEMPAPNSLIQTVTHNEPNLVVSTKQSTDMGDFEFEAKYTTDGKECVNMRRDNPATSVLKWEGSTLVITTKGKFGDNEFTTTERWELSEDGKVLTINRQFSSSFGEGSQKTVLEKQ
;
A
#
# COMPACT_ATOMS: atom_id res chain seq x y z
N MET A 1 67.86 -23.10 -26.65
CA MET A 1 67.27 -22.17 -25.73
C MET A 1 65.79 -21.91 -26.21
N ARG A 2 64.83 -22.46 -25.54
CA ARG A 2 63.44 -22.44 -26.00
C ARG A 2 62.58 -21.65 -24.97
N ASN A 3 62.20 -20.42 -25.34
CA ASN A 3 61.45 -19.50 -24.50
C ASN A 3 59.95 -19.92 -24.41
N TYR A 4 59.49 -20.35 -23.24
CA TYR A 4 58.06 -20.56 -22.95
C TYR A 4 57.48 -19.24 -22.51
N ARG A 5 56.62 -18.65 -23.35
CA ARG A 5 55.77 -17.51 -22.99
C ARG A 5 54.53 -18.08 -22.34
N PHE A 6 54.41 -17.90 -21.04
CA PHE A 6 53.17 -18.18 -20.31
C PHE A 6 52.12 -17.10 -20.63
N VAL A 7 51.11 -17.50 -21.34
CA VAL A 7 49.90 -16.67 -21.54
C VAL A 7 48.98 -16.95 -20.36
N TYR A 8 48.89 -16.01 -19.42
CA TYR A 8 47.87 -16.06 -18.37
C TYR A 8 46.54 -15.54 -18.95
N ALA A 9 45.62 -16.45 -19.24
CA ALA A 9 44.24 -16.11 -19.54
C ALA A 9 43.53 -15.79 -18.23
N ALA A 10 43.35 -14.50 -17.93
CA ALA A 10 42.49 -14.05 -16.83
C ALA A 10 41.06 -14.28 -17.23
N VAL A 11 40.44 -15.32 -16.70
CA VAL A 11 38.98 -15.52 -16.79
C VAL A 11 38.31 -14.59 -15.78
N LEU A 12 37.81 -13.47 -16.25
CA LEU A 12 37.00 -12.55 -15.47
C LEU A 12 35.59 -13.17 -15.31
N LEU A 13 35.33 -13.83 -14.19
CA LEU A 13 34.00 -14.28 -13.81
C LEU A 13 33.18 -13.05 -13.40
N LEU A 14 32.36 -12.53 -14.33
CA LEU A 14 31.31 -11.57 -14.00
C LEU A 14 30.21 -12.33 -13.22
N ALA A 15 30.23 -12.21 -11.91
CA ALA A 15 29.10 -12.60 -11.08
C ALA A 15 27.97 -11.59 -11.32
N ILE A 16 27.03 -11.91 -12.20
CA ILE A 16 25.79 -11.19 -12.33
C ILE A 16 24.95 -11.57 -11.09
N ALA A 17 24.98 -10.71 -10.09
CA ALA A 17 24.03 -10.79 -9.00
C ALA A 17 22.65 -10.48 -9.59
N ALA A 18 21.87 -11.51 -9.89
CA ALA A 18 20.46 -11.37 -10.19
C ALA A 18 19.79 -10.85 -8.92
N VAL A 19 19.53 -9.56 -8.88
CA VAL A 19 18.61 -8.99 -7.88
C VAL A 19 17.25 -9.60 -8.22
N ALA A 20 16.84 -10.61 -7.47
CA ALA A 20 15.48 -11.12 -7.55
C ALA A 20 14.56 -9.96 -7.19
N ALA A 21 13.91 -9.38 -8.19
CA ALA A 21 12.84 -8.43 -7.94
C ALA A 21 11.80 -9.17 -7.10
N ALA A 22 11.60 -8.71 -5.86
CA ALA A 22 10.55 -9.27 -5.02
C ALA A 22 9.23 -9.19 -5.81
N ALA A 23 8.59 -10.34 -6.00
CA ALA A 23 7.32 -10.38 -6.71
C ALA A 23 6.32 -9.48 -5.97
N GLN A 24 5.69 -8.59 -6.71
CA GLN A 24 4.67 -7.69 -6.15
C GLN A 24 3.51 -8.55 -5.64
N PRO A 25 3.11 -8.40 -4.36
CA PRO A 25 2.02 -9.20 -3.80
C PRO A 25 0.68 -8.83 -4.45
N ASN A 26 -0.21 -9.81 -4.56
CA ASN A 26 -1.57 -9.59 -5.02
C ASN A 26 -2.51 -9.47 -3.82
N PHE A 27 -3.16 -8.33 -3.67
CA PHE A 27 -4.05 -8.02 -2.56
C PHE A 27 -5.49 -8.50 -2.75
N THR A 28 -5.82 -9.18 -3.84
CA THR A 28 -7.19 -9.64 -4.12
C THR A 28 -7.74 -10.48 -2.98
N GLY A 29 -8.93 -10.12 -2.52
CA GLY A 29 -9.65 -10.84 -1.47
C GLY A 29 -10.60 -9.95 -0.68
N THR A 30 -11.30 -10.57 0.25
CA THR A 30 -12.08 -9.87 1.26
C THR A 30 -11.30 -9.87 2.57
N TRP A 31 -11.14 -8.71 3.15
CA TRP A 31 -10.29 -8.43 4.29
C TRP A 31 -11.13 -7.85 5.42
N LYS A 32 -11.08 -8.44 6.60
CA LYS A 32 -11.79 -7.97 7.79
C LYS A 32 -10.80 -7.48 8.85
N MET A 33 -11.06 -6.30 9.40
CA MET A 33 -10.24 -5.72 10.45
C MET A 33 -10.20 -6.62 11.70
N ASN A 34 -8.99 -6.78 12.23
CA ASN A 34 -8.76 -7.35 13.55
C ASN A 34 -8.51 -6.19 14.54
N PRO A 35 -9.50 -5.85 15.41
CA PRO A 35 -9.37 -4.71 16.30
C PRO A 35 -8.23 -4.87 17.31
N SER A 36 -7.98 -6.08 17.78
CA SER A 36 -6.97 -6.35 18.80
C SER A 36 -5.52 -6.21 18.30
N LYS A 37 -5.33 -6.23 16.97
CA LYS A 37 -4.02 -6.08 16.31
C LYS A 37 -3.85 -4.72 15.65
N SER A 38 -4.93 -3.92 15.60
CA SER A 38 -4.95 -2.59 14.99
C SER A 38 -4.72 -1.50 16.05
N ASP A 39 -4.14 -0.38 15.61
CA ASP A 39 -3.89 0.79 16.45
C ASP A 39 -4.33 2.04 15.66
N PHE A 40 -5.20 2.81 16.23
CA PHE A 40 -5.76 4.03 15.62
C PHE A 40 -5.22 5.31 16.26
N GLY A 41 -4.27 5.18 17.21
CA GLY A 41 -3.73 6.31 17.95
C GLY A 41 -4.82 7.06 18.73
N GLU A 42 -4.85 8.38 18.58
CA GLU A 42 -5.87 9.24 19.21
C GLU A 42 -7.20 9.30 18.43
N MET A 43 -7.27 8.68 17.26
CA MET A 43 -8.49 8.69 16.45
C MET A 43 -9.44 7.56 16.87
N PRO A 44 -10.76 7.79 16.82
CA PRO A 44 -11.74 6.75 17.11
C PRO A 44 -11.55 5.55 16.18
N ALA A 45 -11.43 4.37 16.77
CA ALA A 45 -11.42 3.13 16.00
C ALA A 45 -12.81 2.87 15.39
N PRO A 46 -12.89 2.35 14.17
CA PRO A 46 -14.18 1.90 13.65
C PRO A 46 -14.65 0.65 14.40
N ASN A 47 -15.98 0.51 14.56
CA ASN A 47 -16.60 -0.68 15.14
C ASN A 47 -16.38 -1.91 14.27
N SER A 48 -16.38 -1.71 12.95
CA SER A 48 -16.00 -2.74 11.96
C SER A 48 -15.45 -2.09 10.70
N LEU A 49 -14.56 -2.82 10.01
CA LEU A 49 -14.06 -2.43 8.69
C LEU A 49 -13.85 -3.69 7.87
N ILE A 50 -14.44 -3.69 6.68
CA ILE A 50 -14.27 -4.75 5.68
C ILE A 50 -13.82 -4.08 4.39
N GLN A 51 -12.78 -4.61 3.78
CA GLN A 51 -12.31 -4.21 2.46
C GLN A 51 -12.40 -5.39 1.50
N THR A 52 -13.03 -5.17 0.36
CA THR A 52 -12.98 -6.10 -0.77
C THR A 52 -12.06 -5.50 -1.83
N VAL A 53 -10.99 -6.20 -2.12
CA VAL A 53 -9.94 -5.76 -3.04
C VAL A 53 -9.95 -6.62 -4.29
N THR A 54 -9.99 -6.00 -5.45
CA THR A 54 -9.71 -6.61 -6.75
C THR A 54 -8.42 -6.00 -7.28
N HIS A 55 -7.39 -6.83 -7.41
CA HIS A 55 -6.07 -6.41 -7.86
C HIS A 55 -5.64 -7.21 -9.09
N ASN A 56 -5.53 -6.53 -10.21
CA ASN A 56 -5.02 -7.08 -11.47
C ASN A 56 -4.13 -6.02 -12.13
N GLU A 57 -2.84 -6.12 -11.90
CA GLU A 57 -1.86 -5.13 -12.32
C GLU A 57 -2.12 -4.57 -13.73
N PRO A 58 -2.07 -3.24 -13.89
CA PRO A 58 -1.83 -2.22 -12.85
C PRO A 58 -3.09 -1.79 -12.07
N ASN A 59 -4.25 -2.41 -12.29
CA ASN A 59 -5.53 -1.95 -11.75
C ASN A 59 -5.76 -2.49 -10.33
N LEU A 60 -6.16 -1.60 -9.43
CA LEU A 60 -6.51 -1.89 -8.05
C LEU A 60 -7.84 -1.22 -7.72
N VAL A 61 -8.85 -2.01 -7.37
CA VAL A 61 -10.16 -1.52 -6.92
C VAL A 61 -10.35 -1.93 -5.46
N VAL A 62 -10.71 -0.99 -4.62
CA VAL A 62 -10.91 -1.18 -3.19
C VAL A 62 -12.29 -0.70 -2.80
N SER A 63 -13.19 -1.63 -2.47
CA SER A 63 -14.49 -1.35 -1.86
C SER A 63 -14.34 -1.46 -0.35
N THR A 64 -14.71 -0.42 0.38
CA THR A 64 -14.63 -0.35 1.85
C THR A 64 -16.02 -0.18 2.44
N LYS A 65 -16.34 -1.04 3.41
CA LYS A 65 -17.51 -0.92 4.29
C LYS A 65 -17.01 -0.71 5.71
N GLN A 66 -17.41 0.39 6.32
CA GLN A 66 -16.97 0.77 7.65
C GLN A 66 -18.16 1.18 8.50
N SER A 67 -18.24 0.64 9.72
CA SER A 67 -19.21 1.06 10.74
C SER A 67 -18.49 1.85 11.83
N THR A 68 -19.05 2.97 12.21
CA THR A 68 -18.53 3.85 13.29
C THR A 68 -19.68 4.32 14.16
N ASP A 69 -19.40 4.98 15.26
CA ASP A 69 -20.42 5.61 16.12
C ASP A 69 -21.20 6.73 15.41
N MET A 70 -20.66 7.26 14.31
CA MET A 70 -21.33 8.28 13.47
C MET A 70 -22.14 7.67 12.33
N GLY A 71 -22.21 6.34 12.22
CA GLY A 71 -22.95 5.61 11.19
C GLY A 71 -22.09 4.74 10.31
N ASP A 72 -22.71 4.17 9.31
CA ASP A 72 -22.11 3.27 8.33
C ASP A 72 -21.69 4.05 7.09
N PHE A 73 -20.49 3.72 6.59
CA PHE A 73 -19.92 4.32 5.39
C PHE A 73 -19.53 3.22 4.40
N GLU A 74 -19.86 3.43 3.14
CA GLU A 74 -19.43 2.58 2.03
C GLU A 74 -18.86 3.46 0.93
N PHE A 75 -17.69 3.08 0.42
CA PHE A 75 -17.06 3.79 -0.69
C PHE A 75 -16.17 2.85 -1.51
N GLU A 76 -16.04 3.16 -2.79
CA GLU A 76 -15.15 2.47 -3.70
C GLU A 76 -14.07 3.43 -4.21
N ALA A 77 -12.84 2.97 -4.27
CA ALA A 77 -11.72 3.68 -4.86
C ALA A 77 -11.07 2.85 -5.96
N LYS A 78 -10.76 3.51 -7.07
CA LYS A 78 -10.10 2.91 -8.24
C LYS A 78 -8.75 3.54 -8.43
N TYR A 79 -7.73 2.70 -8.53
CA TYR A 79 -6.34 3.10 -8.62
C TYR A 79 -5.61 2.38 -9.74
N THR A 80 -4.45 2.92 -10.12
CA THR A 80 -3.43 2.20 -10.89
C THR A 80 -2.09 2.24 -10.14
N THR A 81 -1.38 1.12 -10.13
CA THR A 81 -0.10 0.96 -9.42
C THR A 81 1.12 1.44 -10.22
N ASP A 82 0.88 2.03 -11.40
CA ASP A 82 1.89 2.47 -12.37
C ASP A 82 2.46 3.88 -12.09
N GLY A 83 2.14 4.46 -10.95
CA GLY A 83 2.62 5.78 -10.52
C GLY A 83 1.87 6.97 -11.14
N LYS A 84 0.81 6.73 -11.88
CA LYS A 84 -0.06 7.79 -12.40
C LYS A 84 -1.02 8.29 -11.35
N GLU A 85 -1.50 9.52 -11.53
CA GLU A 85 -2.52 10.10 -10.68
C GLU A 85 -3.89 9.43 -10.92
N CYS A 86 -4.56 9.10 -9.82
CA CYS A 86 -5.92 8.57 -9.81
C CYS A 86 -6.79 9.51 -8.98
N VAL A 87 -7.94 9.91 -9.50
CA VAL A 87 -8.87 10.77 -8.77
C VAL A 87 -10.07 9.94 -8.32
N ASN A 88 -10.32 9.95 -7.02
CA ASN A 88 -11.49 9.31 -6.41
C ASN A 88 -12.28 10.32 -5.59
N MET A 89 -13.60 10.20 -5.59
CA MET A 89 -14.45 11.04 -4.75
C MET A 89 -14.47 10.49 -3.32
N ARG A 90 -14.17 11.34 -2.36
CA ARG A 90 -14.38 11.07 -0.93
C ARG A 90 -15.52 11.95 -0.44
N ARG A 91 -16.71 11.36 -0.27
CA ARG A 91 -17.98 12.10 -0.19
C ARG A 91 -18.08 13.01 -1.42
N ASP A 92 -18.26 14.30 -1.25
CA ASP A 92 -18.40 15.26 -2.36
C ASP A 92 -17.06 15.94 -2.75
N ASN A 93 -15.93 15.48 -2.20
CA ASN A 93 -14.62 16.09 -2.44
C ASN A 93 -13.72 15.14 -3.24
N PRO A 94 -13.08 15.62 -4.32
CA PRO A 94 -12.09 14.85 -5.03
C PRO A 94 -10.80 14.72 -4.22
N ALA A 95 -10.21 13.54 -4.27
CA ALA A 95 -8.88 13.27 -3.72
C ALA A 95 -8.03 12.60 -4.80
N THR A 96 -6.80 13.10 -4.96
CA THR A 96 -5.83 12.61 -5.93
C THR A 96 -4.85 11.67 -5.24
N SER A 97 -4.71 10.47 -5.76
CA SER A 97 -3.80 9.45 -5.24
C SER A 97 -2.77 9.05 -6.27
N VAL A 98 -1.56 8.74 -5.81
CA VAL A 98 -0.48 8.14 -6.59
C VAL A 98 -0.03 6.88 -5.85
N LEU A 99 0.06 5.77 -6.60
CA LEU A 99 0.48 4.48 -6.06
C LEU A 99 1.82 4.09 -6.67
N LYS A 100 2.74 3.64 -5.81
CA LYS A 100 4.07 3.17 -6.22
C LYS A 100 4.47 1.95 -5.40
N TRP A 101 5.17 1.03 -6.05
CA TRP A 101 5.80 -0.09 -5.38
C TRP A 101 7.17 0.30 -4.80
N GLU A 102 7.39 -0.05 -3.54
CA GLU A 102 8.69 -0.04 -2.86
C GLU A 102 9.01 -1.47 -2.43
N GLY A 103 9.70 -2.22 -3.29
CA GLY A 103 9.87 -3.66 -3.11
C GLY A 103 8.53 -4.39 -3.14
N SER A 104 8.17 -5.08 -2.07
CA SER A 104 6.88 -5.74 -1.88
C SER A 104 5.82 -4.88 -1.19
N THR A 105 6.13 -3.64 -0.83
CA THR A 105 5.22 -2.70 -0.18
C THR A 105 4.57 -1.81 -1.22
N LEU A 106 3.24 -1.73 -1.24
CA LEU A 106 2.51 -0.75 -2.03
C LEU A 106 2.34 0.54 -1.22
N VAL A 107 2.87 1.64 -1.74
CA VAL A 107 2.76 2.97 -1.11
C VAL A 107 1.72 3.79 -1.84
N ILE A 108 0.70 4.26 -1.13
CA ILE A 108 -0.41 5.07 -1.64
C ILE A 108 -0.33 6.44 -0.99
N THR A 109 -0.01 7.47 -1.77
CA THR A 109 -0.05 8.87 -1.30
C THR A 109 -1.29 9.53 -1.85
N THR A 110 -2.14 10.03 -0.97
CA THR A 110 -3.39 10.72 -1.33
C THR A 110 -3.38 12.14 -0.81
N LYS A 111 -3.77 13.08 -1.67
CA LYS A 111 -3.97 14.50 -1.34
C LYS A 111 -5.39 14.91 -1.66
N GLY A 112 -5.97 15.70 -0.81
CA GLY A 112 -7.34 16.20 -1.00
C GLY A 112 -7.65 17.36 -0.06
N LYS A 113 -8.94 17.74 -0.04
CA LYS A 113 -9.45 18.82 0.82
C LYS A 113 -10.73 18.39 1.51
N PHE A 114 -10.92 18.89 2.74
CA PHE A 114 -12.21 18.90 3.42
C PHE A 114 -12.59 20.36 3.67
N GLY A 115 -13.50 20.91 2.85
CA GLY A 115 -13.72 22.33 2.76
C GLY A 115 -12.43 23.05 2.31
N ASP A 116 -11.96 24.01 3.07
CA ASP A 116 -10.71 24.75 2.78
C ASP A 116 -9.44 24.06 3.34
N ASN A 117 -9.60 22.96 4.09
CA ASN A 117 -8.47 22.31 4.76
C ASN A 117 -7.89 21.20 3.89
N GLU A 118 -6.60 21.35 3.57
CA GLU A 118 -5.85 20.35 2.84
C GLU A 118 -5.44 19.20 3.77
N PHE A 119 -5.43 17.98 3.21
CA PHE A 119 -4.87 16.82 3.87
C PHE A 119 -3.97 16.03 2.93
N THR A 120 -3.00 15.34 3.52
CA THR A 120 -2.19 14.33 2.85
C THR A 120 -2.22 13.07 3.68
N THR A 121 -2.42 11.92 3.03
CA THR A 121 -2.25 10.61 3.66
C THR A 121 -1.24 9.80 2.88
N THR A 122 -0.41 9.04 3.60
CA THR A 122 0.47 8.03 3.02
C THR A 122 0.17 6.71 3.68
N GLU A 123 -0.26 5.74 2.88
CA GLU A 123 -0.53 4.37 3.32
C GLU A 123 0.55 3.44 2.77
N ARG A 124 0.99 2.51 3.61
CA ARG A 124 1.92 1.43 3.25
C ARG A 124 1.20 0.11 3.46
N TRP A 125 0.98 -0.60 2.38
CA TRP A 125 0.28 -1.87 2.36
C TRP A 125 1.28 -3.02 2.27
N GLU A 126 1.23 -3.91 3.24
CA GLU A 126 2.13 -5.05 3.37
C GLU A 126 1.33 -6.33 3.56
N LEU A 127 1.59 -7.32 2.70
CA LEU A 127 0.95 -8.63 2.79
C LEU A 127 1.90 -9.60 3.51
N SER A 128 1.38 -10.39 4.46
CA SER A 128 2.15 -11.45 5.11
C SER A 128 2.59 -12.52 4.09
N GLU A 129 3.66 -13.24 4.38
CA GLU A 129 4.21 -14.27 3.50
C GLU A 129 3.19 -15.37 3.14
N ASP A 130 2.29 -15.71 4.07
CA ASP A 130 1.21 -16.67 3.84
C ASP A 130 -0.01 -16.08 3.12
N GLY A 131 0.01 -14.78 2.81
CA GLY A 131 -1.05 -14.08 2.11
C GLY A 131 -2.35 -13.92 2.90
N LYS A 132 -2.33 -14.09 4.23
CA LYS A 132 -3.53 -14.09 5.07
C LYS A 132 -3.74 -12.83 5.89
N VAL A 133 -2.70 -12.00 6.02
CA VAL A 133 -2.76 -10.76 6.80
C VAL A 133 -2.30 -9.60 5.94
N LEU A 134 -3.15 -8.59 5.81
CA LEU A 134 -2.84 -7.31 5.19
C LEU A 134 -2.65 -6.27 6.30
N THR A 135 -1.45 -5.69 6.39
CA THR A 135 -1.15 -4.58 7.30
C THR A 135 -1.12 -3.28 6.52
N ILE A 136 -1.87 -2.30 6.98
CA ILE A 136 -1.91 -0.94 6.41
C ILE A 136 -1.41 0.03 7.47
N ASN A 137 -0.22 0.57 7.27
CA ASN A 137 0.32 1.65 8.07
C ASN A 137 0.00 2.96 7.38
N ARG A 138 -0.79 3.82 8.03
CA ARG A 138 -1.22 5.12 7.50
C ARG A 138 -0.60 6.23 8.32
N GLN A 139 -0.04 7.22 7.64
CA GLN A 139 0.29 8.53 8.19
C GLN A 139 -0.64 9.56 7.57
N PHE A 140 -1.11 10.49 8.34
CA PHE A 140 -1.89 11.62 7.84
C PHE A 140 -1.35 12.94 8.37
N SER A 141 -1.48 13.97 7.57
CA SER A 141 -1.13 15.35 7.91
C SER A 141 -2.20 16.29 7.35
N SER A 142 -2.63 17.24 8.15
CA SER A 142 -3.61 18.26 7.79
C SER A 142 -3.35 19.52 8.61
N SER A 143 -4.11 20.59 8.31
CA SER A 143 -4.12 21.82 9.12
C SER A 143 -4.57 21.60 10.58
N PHE A 144 -5.22 20.48 10.88
CA PHE A 144 -5.69 20.11 12.23
C PHE A 144 -4.69 19.26 13.01
N GLY A 145 -3.58 18.84 12.40
CA GLY A 145 -2.56 18.03 13.02
C GLY A 145 -2.10 16.85 12.17
N GLU A 146 -1.24 16.06 12.76
CA GLU A 146 -0.65 14.86 12.18
C GLU A 146 -0.93 13.65 13.05
N GLY A 147 -0.93 12.48 12.46
CA GLY A 147 -1.11 11.24 13.20
C GLY A 147 -0.75 10.02 12.38
N SER A 148 -0.73 8.89 13.06
CA SER A 148 -0.49 7.60 12.44
C SER A 148 -1.50 6.57 12.91
N GLN A 149 -1.76 5.60 12.04
CA GLN A 149 -2.65 4.48 12.31
C GLN A 149 -2.04 3.19 11.75
N LYS A 150 -2.31 2.09 12.41
CA LYS A 150 -2.02 0.75 11.91
C LYS A 150 -3.31 -0.05 11.87
N THR A 151 -3.73 -0.46 10.70
CA THR A 151 -4.88 -1.35 10.50
C THR A 151 -4.36 -2.73 10.10
N VAL A 152 -4.75 -3.75 10.84
CA VAL A 152 -4.47 -5.14 10.54
C VAL A 152 -5.76 -5.81 10.08
N LEU A 153 -5.72 -6.36 8.88
CA LEU A 153 -6.85 -7.01 8.23
C LEU A 153 -6.53 -8.48 8.00
N GLU A 154 -7.48 -9.35 8.26
CA GLU A 154 -7.35 -10.79 8.07
C GLU A 154 -8.25 -11.24 6.90
N LYS A 155 -7.71 -12.13 6.08
CA LYS A 155 -8.41 -12.65 4.89
C LYS A 155 -9.58 -13.54 5.32
N GLN A 156 -10.71 -13.35 4.64
CA GLN A 156 -11.94 -14.12 4.88
C GLN A 156 -12.05 -15.28 3.89
#